data_66eafe12cf064e37043521895cc6701b
#
_entry.id   66eafe12cf064e37043521895cc6701b
#
_cell.length_a   1.000
_cell.length_b   1.000
_cell.length_c   1.000
_cell.angle_alpha   90.00
_cell.angle_beta   90.00
_cell.angle_gamma   90.00
#
_symmetry.space_group_name_H-M   'P 1'
#
loop_
_entity.id
_entity.type
_entity.pdbx_description
1 polymer ?
#
loop_
_entity_poly.entity_id
_entity_poly.type
_entity_poly.pdbx_seq_one_letter_code
_entity_poly.pdbx_strand_id
1 'polypeptide(L)'
;MMYQTYEGMDIEGTVLRIEKSSIFDGDGLRTVVFLKGCPLRCKWCSTPESYQKKIQTTLDGTITYGQIMTVEDVMVEVRKDSLFYFHSGGGVTLSGGEILAQPEFAYHILRRSCYEGINTAIESSFNAEWDKIEPILRCLNTAFVDMKLMDPERHKYYTGVDNALILSNIEKAGKERRPNMKMIIRRPLIPGVNDSKEDLIALAQFLGDLKGVDHLQLLPYHRLGTDTYRKLGMEYPLAEIEVPSEEHMQWCKDITEKYVKTII
;
A
#
# COMPACT_ATOMS: atom_id res chain seq x y z
N MET A 1 -33.17 -16.42 -14.08
CA MET A 1 -32.37 -16.01 -12.94
C MET A 1 -32.30 -14.50 -12.96
N MET A 2 -32.93 -13.81 -12.00
CA MET A 2 -32.73 -12.38 -11.81
C MET A 2 -31.25 -12.17 -11.39
N TYR A 3 -30.47 -11.50 -12.22
CA TYR A 3 -29.16 -10.98 -11.79
C TYR A 3 -29.46 -9.98 -10.68
N GLN A 4 -29.16 -10.34 -9.44
CA GLN A 4 -29.10 -9.36 -8.35
C GLN A 4 -28.06 -8.33 -8.77
N THR A 5 -28.51 -7.13 -9.13
CA THR A 5 -27.61 -6.00 -9.36
C THR A 5 -26.87 -5.76 -8.06
N TYR A 6 -25.57 -6.02 -8.08
CA TYR A 6 -24.74 -5.82 -6.90
C TYR A 6 -24.60 -4.31 -6.67
N GLU A 7 -24.98 -3.85 -5.47
CA GLU A 7 -24.95 -2.44 -5.09
C GLU A 7 -23.54 -1.87 -5.20
N GLY A 8 -23.40 -0.67 -5.74
CA GLY A 8 -22.14 0.09 -5.83
C GLY A 8 -21.24 -0.25 -7.03
N MET A 9 -21.73 -1.02 -8.02
CA MET A 9 -20.93 -1.33 -9.22
C MET A 9 -20.73 -0.12 -10.14
N ASP A 10 -21.57 0.91 -10.01
CA ASP A 10 -21.57 2.17 -10.74
C ASP A 10 -20.75 3.28 -10.05
N ILE A 11 -20.25 3.03 -8.83
CA ILE A 11 -19.41 3.98 -8.10
C ILE A 11 -18.11 4.20 -8.91
N GLU A 12 -17.79 5.47 -9.12
CA GLU A 12 -16.61 5.89 -9.87
C GLU A 12 -15.42 6.19 -8.97
N GLY A 13 -14.24 5.84 -9.46
CA GLY A 13 -12.95 6.20 -8.87
C GLY A 13 -11.92 6.58 -9.91
N THR A 14 -10.85 7.21 -9.46
CA THR A 14 -9.72 7.54 -10.32
C THR A 14 -8.65 6.45 -10.17
N VAL A 15 -8.53 5.61 -11.18
CA VAL A 15 -7.51 4.56 -11.28
C VAL A 15 -6.29 5.13 -11.98
N LEU A 16 -5.10 4.97 -11.39
CA LEU A 16 -3.84 5.37 -12.00
C LEU A 16 -3.46 4.44 -13.15
N ARG A 17 -3.44 3.13 -12.85
CA ARG A 17 -3.16 2.03 -13.79
C ARG A 17 -3.57 0.70 -13.18
N ILE A 18 -3.63 -0.33 -14.01
CA ILE A 18 -3.83 -1.73 -13.59
C ILE A 18 -2.64 -2.54 -14.11
N GLU A 19 -1.94 -3.20 -13.20
CA GLU A 19 -0.82 -4.08 -13.51
C GLU A 19 -1.23 -5.55 -13.34
N LYS A 20 -0.82 -6.39 -14.28
CA LYS A 20 -1.15 -7.81 -14.31
C LYS A 20 0.04 -8.66 -13.90
N SER A 21 -0.24 -9.83 -13.31
CA SER A 21 0.76 -10.86 -13.02
C SER A 21 1.86 -10.42 -12.06
N SER A 22 1.58 -9.49 -11.13
CA SER A 22 2.52 -9.17 -10.06
C SER A 22 2.72 -10.37 -9.12
N ILE A 23 3.95 -10.55 -8.63
CA ILE A 23 4.35 -11.56 -7.66
C ILE A 23 4.86 -10.96 -6.34
N PHE A 24 4.86 -9.61 -6.22
CA PHE A 24 5.40 -8.89 -5.06
C PHE A 24 4.34 -8.27 -4.16
N ASP A 25 3.08 -8.27 -4.61
CA ASP A 25 1.99 -7.54 -3.97
C ASP A 25 1.00 -8.47 -3.26
N GLY A 26 1.47 -9.61 -2.80
CA GLY A 26 0.72 -10.63 -2.07
C GLY A 26 0.95 -12.05 -2.56
N ASP A 27 0.23 -13.00 -1.97
CA ASP A 27 0.35 -14.41 -2.32
C ASP A 27 -0.13 -14.65 -3.78
N GLY A 28 0.58 -15.50 -4.50
CA GLY A 28 0.24 -15.92 -5.87
C GLY A 28 0.38 -14.81 -6.92
N LEU A 29 -0.23 -15.00 -8.08
CA LEU A 29 -0.26 -14.00 -9.15
C LEU A 29 -1.35 -12.95 -8.87
N ARG A 30 -0.99 -11.67 -8.92
CA ARG A 30 -1.90 -10.59 -8.55
C ARG A 30 -2.21 -9.65 -9.72
N THR A 31 -3.45 -9.20 -9.81
CA THR A 31 -3.79 -7.98 -10.52
C THR A 31 -3.73 -6.85 -9.52
N VAL A 32 -2.85 -5.87 -9.76
CA VAL A 32 -2.69 -4.71 -8.88
C VAL A 32 -3.41 -3.52 -9.49
N VAL A 33 -4.36 -2.96 -8.75
CA VAL A 33 -5.11 -1.76 -9.14
C VAL A 33 -4.54 -0.58 -8.37
N PHE A 34 -3.83 0.29 -9.05
CA PHE A 34 -3.26 1.50 -8.45
C PHE A 34 -4.27 2.64 -8.49
N LEU A 35 -4.64 3.18 -7.33
CA LEU A 35 -5.56 4.31 -7.21
C LEU A 35 -4.80 5.63 -7.13
N LYS A 36 -5.44 6.72 -7.57
CA LYS A 36 -4.91 8.08 -7.43
C LYS A 36 -5.44 8.75 -6.16
N GLY A 37 -4.67 9.71 -5.68
CA GLY A 37 -4.89 10.41 -4.42
C GLY A 37 -4.04 9.82 -3.30
N CYS A 38 -3.27 10.67 -2.64
CA CYS A 38 -2.51 10.32 -1.45
C CYS A 38 -2.41 11.54 -0.55
N PRO A 39 -2.73 11.45 0.75
CA PRO A 39 -2.52 12.54 1.68
C PRO A 39 -1.04 12.71 2.06
N LEU A 40 -0.24 11.66 1.90
CA LEU A 40 1.18 11.70 2.20
C LEU A 40 1.99 12.35 1.04
N ARG A 41 3.15 12.90 1.40
CA ARG A 41 4.15 13.49 0.49
C ARG A 41 5.53 12.94 0.81
N CYS A 42 5.61 11.60 0.85
CA CYS A 42 6.87 10.92 1.16
C CYS A 42 7.98 11.40 0.22
N LYS A 43 9.10 11.84 0.79
CA LYS A 43 10.24 12.34 0.00
C LYS A 43 10.88 11.28 -0.91
N TRP A 44 10.61 10.01 -0.64
CA TRP A 44 11.05 8.86 -1.43
C TRP A 44 9.94 8.20 -2.27
N CYS A 45 8.84 8.88 -2.51
CA CYS A 45 7.72 8.28 -3.21
C CYS A 45 8.12 7.79 -4.61
N SER A 46 7.75 6.56 -4.95
CA SER A 46 8.01 5.98 -6.27
C SER A 46 6.93 6.30 -7.31
N THR A 47 5.77 6.80 -6.86
CA THR A 47 4.60 7.07 -7.70
C THR A 47 4.05 8.50 -7.48
N PRO A 48 4.85 9.57 -7.74
CA PRO A 48 4.43 10.94 -7.50
C PRO A 48 3.20 11.35 -8.33
N GLU A 49 2.97 10.69 -9.45
CA GLU A 49 1.78 10.85 -10.29
C GLU A 49 0.49 10.43 -9.59
N SER A 50 0.58 9.69 -8.49
CA SER A 50 -0.56 9.29 -7.65
C SER A 50 -0.98 10.35 -6.62
N TYR A 51 -0.17 11.38 -6.35
CA TYR A 51 -0.44 12.34 -5.29
C TYR A 51 -1.80 13.03 -5.39
N GLN A 52 -2.19 13.43 -6.59
CA GLN A 52 -3.45 14.10 -6.84
C GLN A 52 -4.48 13.10 -7.38
N LYS A 53 -5.71 13.16 -6.87
CA LYS A 53 -6.82 12.32 -7.35
C LYS A 53 -7.17 12.61 -8.83
N LYS A 54 -6.95 13.84 -9.31
CA LYS A 54 -7.26 14.23 -10.69
C LYS A 54 -6.35 13.55 -11.72
N ILE A 55 -6.86 13.37 -12.92
CA ILE A 55 -6.07 12.98 -14.09
C ILE A 55 -5.03 14.05 -14.37
N GLN A 56 -3.80 13.65 -14.68
CA GLN A 56 -2.67 14.55 -14.94
C GLN A 56 -1.94 14.12 -16.22
N THR A 57 -1.44 15.10 -16.95
CA THR A 57 -0.60 14.87 -18.12
C THR A 57 0.81 15.39 -17.84
N THR A 58 1.81 14.72 -18.38
CA THR A 58 3.22 15.15 -18.31
C THR A 58 3.40 16.52 -18.97
N LEU A 59 4.49 17.23 -18.64
CA LEU A 59 4.76 18.57 -19.18
C LEU A 59 4.85 18.58 -20.70
N ASP A 60 5.34 17.52 -21.30
CA ASP A 60 5.45 17.35 -22.75
C ASP A 60 4.15 16.86 -23.42
N GLY A 61 3.11 16.60 -22.65
CA GLY A 61 1.81 16.12 -23.13
C GLY A 61 1.79 14.67 -23.61
N THR A 62 2.88 13.90 -23.45
CA THR A 62 3.01 12.56 -24.05
C THR A 62 2.34 11.46 -23.23
N ILE A 63 2.26 11.60 -21.90
CA ILE A 63 1.71 10.60 -21.00
C ILE A 63 0.60 11.21 -20.15
N THR A 64 -0.54 10.54 -20.09
CA THR A 64 -1.64 10.88 -19.19
C THR A 64 -1.73 9.84 -18.06
N TYR A 65 -1.67 10.31 -16.83
CA TYR A 65 -1.77 9.50 -15.62
C TYR A 65 -3.17 9.52 -15.05
N GLY A 66 -3.80 8.35 -15.04
CA GLY A 66 -5.11 8.11 -14.45
C GLY A 66 -6.25 8.13 -15.46
N GLN A 67 -7.32 7.46 -15.07
CA GLN A 67 -8.60 7.39 -15.78
C GLN A 67 -9.72 7.23 -14.78
N ILE A 68 -10.93 7.69 -15.12
CA ILE A 68 -12.13 7.39 -14.35
C ILE A 68 -12.61 6.00 -14.74
N MET A 69 -12.87 5.17 -13.74
CA MET A 69 -13.42 3.82 -13.90
C MET A 69 -14.51 3.60 -12.87
N THR A 70 -15.55 2.88 -13.24
CA THR A 70 -16.53 2.34 -12.30
C THR A 70 -15.96 1.09 -11.59
N VAL A 71 -16.59 0.69 -10.49
CA VAL A 71 -16.26 -0.59 -9.85
C VAL A 71 -16.41 -1.76 -10.85
N GLU A 72 -17.45 -1.74 -11.68
CA GLU A 72 -17.63 -2.78 -12.70
C GLU A 72 -16.51 -2.79 -13.73
N ASP A 73 -16.04 -1.64 -14.21
CA ASP A 73 -14.93 -1.57 -15.15
C ASP A 73 -13.67 -2.22 -14.56
N VAL A 74 -13.36 -1.92 -13.29
CA VAL A 74 -12.24 -2.55 -12.58
C VAL A 74 -12.46 -4.06 -12.44
N MET A 75 -13.65 -4.50 -12.07
CA MET A 75 -13.95 -5.92 -11.91
C MET A 75 -13.93 -6.69 -13.23
N VAL A 76 -14.28 -6.06 -14.36
CA VAL A 76 -14.08 -6.65 -15.69
C VAL A 76 -12.60 -6.95 -15.92
N GLU A 77 -11.71 -6.03 -15.58
CA GLU A 77 -10.26 -6.26 -15.69
C GLU A 77 -9.78 -7.35 -14.72
N VAL A 78 -10.20 -7.31 -13.46
CA VAL A 78 -9.81 -8.29 -12.44
C VAL A 78 -10.23 -9.71 -12.85
N ARG A 79 -11.44 -9.90 -13.37
CA ARG A 79 -11.96 -11.22 -13.77
C ARG A 79 -11.21 -11.86 -14.94
N LYS A 80 -10.52 -11.08 -15.78
CA LYS A 80 -9.71 -11.63 -16.88
C LYS A 80 -8.61 -12.58 -16.39
N ASP A 81 -8.15 -12.40 -15.16
CA ASP A 81 -7.05 -13.17 -14.58
C ASP A 81 -7.53 -14.30 -13.64
N SER A 82 -8.84 -14.58 -13.58
CA SER A 82 -9.45 -15.54 -12.63
C SER A 82 -8.81 -16.94 -12.69
N LEU A 83 -8.40 -17.38 -13.87
CA LEU A 83 -7.74 -18.68 -14.04
C LEU A 83 -6.35 -18.69 -13.36
N PHE A 84 -5.61 -17.58 -13.45
CA PHE A 84 -4.32 -17.45 -12.78
C PHE A 84 -4.48 -17.40 -11.25
N TYR A 85 -5.51 -16.72 -10.75
CA TYR A 85 -5.81 -16.70 -9.32
C TYR A 85 -6.13 -18.09 -8.79
N PHE A 86 -6.96 -18.83 -9.50
CA PHE A 86 -7.34 -20.20 -9.11
C PHE A 86 -6.12 -21.12 -8.97
N HIS A 87 -5.16 -21.05 -9.91
CA HIS A 87 -3.98 -21.91 -9.90
C HIS A 87 -2.90 -21.44 -8.93
N SER A 88 -2.75 -20.15 -8.69
CA SER A 88 -1.66 -19.59 -7.88
C SER A 88 -2.06 -19.27 -6.44
N GLY A 89 -3.37 -19.26 -6.11
CA GLY A 89 -3.88 -18.71 -4.87
C GLY A 89 -3.83 -17.18 -4.81
N GLY A 90 -3.61 -16.54 -5.96
CA GLY A 90 -3.52 -15.09 -6.10
C GLY A 90 -4.87 -14.38 -6.11
N GLY A 91 -4.89 -13.14 -6.60
CA GLY A 91 -6.11 -12.34 -6.63
C GLY A 91 -5.87 -10.87 -6.95
N VAL A 92 -6.64 -9.98 -6.35
CA VAL A 92 -6.53 -8.54 -6.55
C VAL A 92 -5.82 -7.87 -5.37
N THR A 93 -4.95 -6.90 -5.68
CA THR A 93 -4.35 -5.99 -4.69
C THR A 93 -4.72 -4.56 -5.05
N LEU A 94 -5.25 -3.81 -4.10
CA LEU A 94 -5.41 -2.36 -4.24
C LEU A 94 -4.20 -1.65 -3.65
N SER A 95 -3.61 -0.77 -4.44
CA SER A 95 -2.41 0.00 -4.11
C SER A 95 -2.49 1.40 -4.74
N GLY A 96 -1.36 2.06 -4.95
CA GLY A 96 -1.26 3.31 -5.71
C GLY A 96 -0.70 4.46 -4.90
N GLY A 97 -1.49 5.52 -4.73
CA GLY A 97 -1.20 6.57 -3.76
C GLY A 97 -1.57 6.12 -2.34
N GLU A 98 -2.83 6.32 -2.00
CA GLU A 98 -3.44 5.79 -0.77
C GLU A 98 -4.87 5.35 -1.10
N ILE A 99 -5.20 4.11 -0.92
CA ILE A 99 -6.52 3.57 -1.25
C ILE A 99 -7.63 4.23 -0.43
N LEU A 100 -7.31 4.64 0.79
CA LEU A 100 -8.21 5.33 1.70
C LEU A 100 -8.48 6.81 1.32
N ALA A 101 -7.84 7.31 0.26
CA ALA A 101 -8.25 8.56 -0.39
C ALA A 101 -9.53 8.38 -1.26
N GLN A 102 -9.92 7.12 -1.55
CA GLN A 102 -11.12 6.74 -2.27
C GLN A 102 -11.80 5.53 -1.56
N PRO A 103 -12.19 5.65 -0.28
CA PRO A 103 -12.53 4.52 0.57
C PRO A 103 -13.76 3.76 0.10
N GLU A 104 -14.79 4.43 -0.40
CA GLU A 104 -16.01 3.82 -0.92
C GLU A 104 -15.72 2.99 -2.19
N PHE A 105 -14.99 3.56 -3.14
CA PHE A 105 -14.59 2.88 -4.35
C PHE A 105 -13.72 1.64 -4.05
N ALA A 106 -12.72 1.80 -3.18
CA ALA A 106 -11.86 0.69 -2.74
C ALA A 106 -12.66 -0.42 -2.03
N TYR A 107 -13.59 -0.03 -1.13
CA TYR A 107 -14.45 -0.97 -0.42
C TYR A 107 -15.29 -1.82 -1.39
N HIS A 108 -15.95 -1.20 -2.38
CA HIS A 108 -16.81 -1.92 -3.29
C HIS A 108 -16.03 -2.88 -4.21
N ILE A 109 -14.82 -2.52 -4.66
CA ILE A 109 -13.94 -3.43 -5.41
C ILE A 109 -13.58 -4.65 -4.54
N LEU A 110 -13.10 -4.43 -3.30
CA LEU A 110 -12.70 -5.49 -2.39
C LEU A 110 -13.88 -6.38 -1.98
N ARG A 111 -15.01 -5.78 -1.66
CA ARG A 111 -16.23 -6.50 -1.30
C ARG A 111 -16.72 -7.37 -2.45
N ARG A 112 -16.71 -6.84 -3.68
CA ARG A 112 -17.10 -7.59 -4.86
C ARG A 112 -16.14 -8.73 -5.14
N SER A 113 -14.84 -8.49 -5.07
CA SER A 113 -13.81 -9.52 -5.22
C SER A 113 -13.96 -10.64 -4.18
N CYS A 114 -14.16 -10.29 -2.92
CA CYS A 114 -14.40 -11.23 -1.84
C CYS A 114 -15.67 -12.09 -2.10
N TYR A 115 -16.75 -11.47 -2.57
CA TYR A 115 -17.98 -12.17 -2.93
C TYR A 115 -17.78 -13.17 -4.08
N GLU A 116 -16.92 -12.85 -5.04
CA GLU A 116 -16.57 -13.74 -6.16
C GLU A 116 -15.48 -14.78 -5.79
N GLY A 117 -15.08 -14.84 -4.52
CA GLY A 117 -14.05 -15.79 -4.06
C GLY A 117 -12.63 -15.44 -4.50
N ILE A 118 -12.39 -14.23 -4.99
CA ILE A 118 -11.07 -13.73 -5.37
C ILE A 118 -10.33 -13.28 -4.10
N ASN A 119 -9.09 -13.74 -3.92
CA ASN A 119 -8.25 -13.32 -2.82
C ASN A 119 -7.93 -11.82 -2.91
N THR A 120 -8.02 -11.12 -1.77
CA THR A 120 -7.94 -9.66 -1.69
C THR A 120 -6.78 -9.22 -0.85
N ALA A 121 -6.05 -8.23 -1.32
CA ALA A 121 -4.99 -7.56 -0.56
C ALA A 121 -5.06 -6.04 -0.76
N ILE A 122 -4.45 -5.32 0.18
CA ILE A 122 -4.25 -3.88 0.09
C ILE A 122 -2.83 -3.49 0.46
N GLU A 123 -2.39 -2.36 -0.06
CA GLU A 123 -1.24 -1.58 0.40
C GLU A 123 -1.74 -0.20 0.84
N SER A 124 -1.51 0.14 2.11
CA SER A 124 -2.03 1.37 2.71
C SER A 124 -1.14 1.84 3.85
N SER A 125 -1.11 3.13 4.09
CA SER A 125 -0.49 3.70 5.29
C SER A 125 -1.43 3.66 6.51
N PHE A 126 -2.70 3.33 6.34
CA PHE A 126 -3.74 3.48 7.36
C PHE A 126 -3.92 4.92 7.90
N ASN A 127 -3.49 5.93 7.14
CA ASN A 127 -3.69 7.33 7.50
C ASN A 127 -5.10 7.82 7.10
N ALA A 128 -6.12 7.33 7.78
CA ALA A 128 -7.52 7.71 7.60
C ALA A 128 -8.32 7.46 8.87
N GLU A 129 -9.53 8.06 8.97
CA GLU A 129 -10.45 7.75 10.06
C GLU A 129 -10.85 6.27 10.05
N TRP A 130 -11.06 5.71 11.24
CA TRP A 130 -11.28 4.28 11.42
C TRP A 130 -12.51 3.73 10.68
N ASP A 131 -13.57 4.52 10.58
CA ASP A 131 -14.80 4.18 9.85
C ASP A 131 -14.59 3.90 8.36
N LYS A 132 -13.50 4.41 7.78
CA LYS A 132 -13.07 4.11 6.40
C LYS A 132 -12.25 2.82 6.29
N ILE A 133 -11.57 2.42 7.37
CA ILE A 133 -10.68 1.26 7.41
C ILE A 133 -11.47 -0.01 7.76
N GLU A 134 -12.29 0.04 8.80
CA GLU A 134 -13.00 -1.12 9.35
C GLU A 134 -13.80 -1.92 8.30
N PRO A 135 -14.61 -1.30 7.42
CA PRO A 135 -15.35 -2.04 6.39
C PRO A 135 -14.43 -2.78 5.42
N ILE A 136 -13.29 -2.18 5.08
CA ILE A 136 -12.28 -2.75 4.19
C ILE A 136 -11.65 -3.98 4.81
N LEU A 137 -11.26 -3.93 6.10
CA LEU A 137 -10.65 -5.06 6.82
C LEU A 137 -11.52 -6.33 6.77
N ARG A 138 -12.83 -6.18 6.76
CA ARG A 138 -13.78 -7.31 6.69
C ARG A 138 -13.73 -8.05 5.34
N CYS A 139 -13.19 -7.44 4.31
CA CYS A 139 -13.08 -7.99 2.96
C CYS A 139 -11.67 -8.46 2.61
N LEU A 140 -10.69 -8.42 3.54
CA LEU A 140 -9.29 -8.68 3.23
C LEU A 140 -8.83 -10.08 3.58
N ASN A 141 -7.92 -10.61 2.76
CA ASN A 141 -7.06 -11.74 3.09
C ASN A 141 -5.68 -11.25 3.57
N THR A 142 -5.17 -10.16 3.00
CA THR A 142 -3.88 -9.59 3.40
C THR A 142 -3.93 -8.06 3.43
N ALA A 143 -3.39 -7.45 4.48
CA ALA A 143 -3.11 -6.03 4.54
C ALA A 143 -1.60 -5.82 4.66
N PHE A 144 -1.02 -5.11 3.70
CA PHE A 144 0.31 -4.53 3.82
C PHE A 144 0.15 -3.10 4.32
N VAL A 145 0.70 -2.83 5.49
CA VAL A 145 0.57 -1.53 6.14
C VAL A 145 1.93 -0.87 6.28
N ASP A 146 2.06 0.31 5.70
CA ASP A 146 3.30 1.05 5.67
C ASP A 146 3.54 1.81 6.97
N MET A 147 4.56 1.44 7.74
CA MET A 147 5.06 2.20 8.89
C MET A 147 6.42 2.82 8.57
N LYS A 148 6.43 4.13 8.30
CA LYS A 148 7.58 4.79 7.67
C LYS A 148 8.62 5.30 8.66
N LEU A 149 8.21 5.90 9.78
CA LEU A 149 9.06 6.35 10.90
C LEU A 149 8.28 6.29 12.21
N MET A 150 8.96 6.04 13.33
CA MET A 150 8.36 6.02 14.66
C MET A 150 8.26 7.41 15.29
N ASP A 151 9.27 8.25 15.10
CA ASP A 151 9.25 9.62 15.60
C ASP A 151 8.25 10.49 14.83
N PRO A 152 7.24 11.13 15.49
CA PRO A 152 6.15 11.83 14.83
C PRO A 152 6.60 13.08 14.06
N GLU A 153 7.59 13.82 14.58
CA GLU A 153 8.09 15.03 13.92
C GLU A 153 8.90 14.67 12.67
N ARG A 154 9.73 13.65 12.75
CA ARG A 154 10.46 13.13 11.58
C ARG A 154 9.50 12.50 10.58
N HIS A 155 8.47 11.77 11.04
CA HIS A 155 7.44 11.24 10.17
C HIS A 155 6.79 12.37 9.38
N LYS A 156 6.36 13.44 10.07
CA LYS A 156 5.76 14.62 9.45
C LYS A 156 6.70 15.33 8.47
N TYR A 157 7.97 15.48 8.84
CA TYR A 157 8.98 16.12 7.97
C TYR A 157 9.21 15.34 6.67
N TYR A 158 9.23 14.02 6.74
CA TYR A 158 9.53 13.18 5.58
C TYR A 158 8.30 12.75 4.77
N THR A 159 7.11 12.75 5.37
CA THR A 159 5.88 12.25 4.72
C THR A 159 4.76 13.27 4.61
N GLY A 160 4.89 14.43 5.26
CA GLY A 160 3.88 15.49 5.27
C GLY A 160 2.79 15.34 6.34
N VAL A 161 2.70 14.20 7.04
CA VAL A 161 1.73 13.94 8.10
C VAL A 161 2.43 13.32 9.32
N ASP A 162 1.89 13.51 10.53
CA ASP A 162 2.36 12.74 11.70
C ASP A 162 1.86 11.28 11.63
N ASN A 163 2.29 10.46 12.59
CA ASN A 163 2.00 9.02 12.61
C ASN A 163 1.00 8.59 13.69
N ALA A 164 0.44 9.51 14.47
CA ALA A 164 -0.42 9.15 15.60
C ALA A 164 -1.64 8.33 15.17
N LEU A 165 -2.32 8.78 14.10
CA LEU A 165 -3.47 8.08 13.55
C LEU A 165 -3.08 6.72 12.96
N ILE A 166 -1.95 6.65 12.27
CA ILE A 166 -1.41 5.41 11.69
C ILE A 166 -1.16 4.35 12.77
N LEU A 167 -0.43 4.72 13.84
CA LEU A 167 -0.12 3.83 14.96
C LEU A 167 -1.41 3.32 15.65
N SER A 168 -2.34 4.23 15.94
CA SER A 168 -3.64 3.87 16.52
C SER A 168 -4.43 2.90 15.64
N ASN A 169 -4.41 3.10 14.31
CA ASN A 169 -5.14 2.24 13.38
C ASN A 169 -4.47 0.88 13.19
N ILE A 170 -3.13 0.79 13.22
CA ILE A 170 -2.40 -0.48 13.23
C ILE A 170 -2.79 -1.29 14.48
N GLU A 171 -2.80 -0.67 15.65
CA GLU A 171 -3.19 -1.33 16.91
C GLU A 171 -4.65 -1.84 16.87
N LYS A 172 -5.59 -1.01 16.40
CA LYS A 172 -7.00 -1.40 16.25
C LYS A 172 -7.16 -2.54 15.24
N ALA A 173 -6.53 -2.43 14.07
CA ALA A 173 -6.59 -3.44 13.03
C ALA A 173 -6.04 -4.79 13.52
N GLY A 174 -4.96 -4.80 14.29
CA GLY A 174 -4.41 -6.00 14.89
C GLY A 174 -5.37 -6.70 15.86
N LYS A 175 -6.19 -5.93 16.57
CA LYS A 175 -7.21 -6.45 17.51
C LYS A 175 -8.49 -6.92 16.81
N GLU A 176 -8.90 -6.23 15.73
CA GLU A 176 -10.22 -6.40 15.11
C GLU A 176 -10.19 -7.19 13.79
N ARG A 177 -8.99 -7.50 13.25
CA ARG A 177 -8.85 -8.27 12.01
C ARG A 177 -9.49 -9.66 12.13
N ARG A 178 -9.96 -10.20 10.99
CA ARG A 178 -10.42 -11.59 10.94
C ARG A 178 -9.25 -12.55 11.26
N PRO A 179 -9.50 -13.69 11.90
CA PRO A 179 -8.43 -14.64 12.31
C PRO A 179 -7.52 -15.08 11.15
N ASN A 180 -8.08 -15.20 9.94
CA ASN A 180 -7.36 -15.68 8.77
C ASN A 180 -6.80 -14.53 7.89
N MET A 181 -6.95 -13.28 8.29
CA MET A 181 -6.37 -12.15 7.60
C MET A 181 -4.91 -11.99 8.03
N LYS A 182 -4.00 -11.90 7.08
CA LYS A 182 -2.60 -11.55 7.34
C LYS A 182 -2.46 -10.02 7.44
N MET A 183 -1.72 -9.54 8.43
CA MET A 183 -1.32 -8.15 8.55
C MET A 183 0.20 -8.06 8.59
N ILE A 184 0.77 -7.51 7.54
CA ILE A 184 2.21 -7.38 7.32
C ILE A 184 2.56 -5.91 7.39
N ILE A 185 3.45 -5.55 8.29
CA ILE A 185 3.94 -4.17 8.36
C ILE A 185 5.12 -4.04 7.41
N ARG A 186 5.06 -3.05 6.51
CA ARG A 186 6.13 -2.76 5.56
C ARG A 186 6.88 -1.50 5.96
N ARG A 187 8.21 -1.55 5.84
CA ARG A 187 9.06 -0.38 6.01
C ARG A 187 10.06 -0.28 4.86
N PRO A 188 9.92 0.70 3.98
CA PRO A 188 11.00 1.06 3.07
C PRO A 188 12.16 1.62 3.90
N LEU A 189 13.35 1.02 3.79
CA LEU A 189 14.57 1.46 4.49
C LEU A 189 15.31 2.47 3.65
N ILE A 190 15.29 3.72 4.10
CA ILE A 190 15.96 4.85 3.45
C ILE A 190 17.22 5.20 4.27
N PRO A 191 18.43 4.96 3.73
CA PRO A 191 19.68 5.19 4.44
C PRO A 191 19.79 6.62 5.01
N GLY A 192 20.14 6.72 6.30
CA GLY A 192 20.24 7.98 7.03
C GLY A 192 18.90 8.63 7.42
N VAL A 193 17.77 8.04 7.00
CA VAL A 193 16.43 8.58 7.31
C VAL A 193 15.70 7.74 8.35
N ASN A 194 15.58 6.43 8.18
CA ASN A 194 14.76 5.60 9.06
C ASN A 194 15.42 4.24 9.37
N ASP A 195 16.72 4.16 9.24
CA ASP A 195 17.54 2.97 9.40
C ASP A 195 18.49 3.03 10.61
N SER A 196 18.34 4.05 11.50
CA SER A 196 19.12 4.07 12.71
C SER A 196 18.74 2.92 13.65
N LYS A 197 19.68 2.45 14.44
CA LYS A 197 19.44 1.35 15.38
C LYS A 197 18.29 1.66 16.34
N GLU A 198 18.22 2.90 16.81
CA GLU A 198 17.20 3.39 17.74
C GLU A 198 15.81 3.35 17.11
N ASP A 199 15.68 3.80 15.86
CA ASP A 199 14.40 3.84 15.14
C ASP A 199 13.93 2.42 14.76
N LEU A 200 14.87 1.54 14.39
CA LEU A 200 14.58 0.12 14.13
C LEU A 200 14.11 -0.61 15.38
N ILE A 201 14.76 -0.38 16.52
CA ILE A 201 14.36 -0.98 17.80
C ILE A 201 12.98 -0.45 18.22
N ALA A 202 12.75 0.86 18.13
CA ALA A 202 11.46 1.46 18.49
C ALA A 202 10.31 0.87 17.65
N LEU A 203 10.49 0.70 16.34
CA LEU A 203 9.51 0.02 15.50
C LEU A 203 9.30 -1.43 15.93
N ALA A 204 10.38 -2.19 16.05
CA ALA A 204 10.31 -3.62 16.32
C ALA A 204 9.70 -3.94 17.70
N GLN A 205 9.97 -3.14 18.72
CA GLN A 205 9.34 -3.23 20.03
C GLN A 205 7.84 -2.93 19.94
N PHE A 206 7.46 -1.81 19.29
CA PHE A 206 6.06 -1.49 19.08
C PHE A 206 5.30 -2.64 18.42
N LEU A 207 5.86 -3.24 17.36
CA LEU A 207 5.21 -4.33 16.64
C LEU A 207 5.21 -5.65 17.45
N GLY A 208 6.26 -5.92 18.21
CA GLY A 208 6.39 -7.11 19.06
C GLY A 208 5.36 -7.15 20.18
N ASP A 209 4.96 -5.98 20.70
CA ASP A 209 3.93 -5.83 21.73
C ASP A 209 2.50 -5.92 21.17
N LEU A 210 2.34 -5.83 19.84
CA LEU A 210 1.01 -5.86 19.20
C LEU A 210 0.57 -7.29 18.90
N LYS A 211 -0.70 -7.56 19.20
CA LYS A 211 -1.38 -8.75 18.69
C LYS A 211 -1.83 -8.52 17.26
N GLY A 212 -1.71 -9.57 16.42
CA GLY A 212 -2.27 -9.54 15.08
C GLY A 212 -1.36 -8.98 13.99
N VAL A 213 -0.09 -8.69 14.27
CA VAL A 213 0.95 -8.48 13.27
C VAL A 213 1.61 -9.82 12.95
N ASP A 214 1.65 -10.21 11.68
CA ASP A 214 2.24 -11.50 11.28
C ASP A 214 3.76 -11.40 11.16
N HIS A 215 4.25 -10.33 10.55
CA HIS A 215 5.68 -10.01 10.47
C HIS A 215 5.93 -8.57 10.00
N LEU A 216 7.16 -8.12 10.15
CA LEU A 216 7.72 -6.92 9.56
C LEU A 216 8.43 -7.29 8.25
N GLN A 217 8.13 -6.57 7.17
CA GLN A 217 8.86 -6.65 5.91
C GLN A 217 9.67 -5.38 5.68
N LEU A 218 10.99 -5.52 5.62
CA LEU A 218 11.90 -4.43 5.28
C LEU A 218 12.09 -4.40 3.77
N LEU A 219 11.83 -3.27 3.15
CA LEU A 219 11.95 -3.08 1.71
C LEU A 219 13.18 -2.20 1.42
N PRO A 220 14.09 -2.60 0.53
CA PRO A 220 15.20 -1.75 0.17
C PRO A 220 14.69 -0.48 -0.54
N TYR A 221 15.25 0.67 -0.16
CA TYR A 221 15.02 1.92 -0.89
C TYR A 221 15.45 1.79 -2.34
N HIS A 222 14.67 2.39 -3.24
CA HIS A 222 14.97 2.49 -4.65
C HIS A 222 14.54 3.84 -5.22
N ARG A 223 15.06 4.20 -6.39
CA ARG A 223 14.79 5.49 -7.06
C ARG A 223 13.99 5.34 -8.36
N LEU A 224 13.12 4.35 -8.44
CA LEU A 224 12.33 4.05 -9.65
C LEU A 224 11.39 5.18 -10.09
N GLY A 225 10.98 6.05 -9.15
CA GLY A 225 10.08 7.18 -9.44
C GLY A 225 10.75 8.41 -10.09
N THR A 226 12.09 8.52 -10.11
CA THR A 226 12.81 9.75 -10.50
C THR A 226 12.47 10.26 -11.89
N ASP A 227 12.27 9.37 -12.87
CA ASP A 227 11.86 9.76 -14.22
C ASP A 227 10.47 10.41 -14.24
N THR A 228 9.55 9.87 -13.43
CA THR A 228 8.19 10.43 -13.29
C THR A 228 8.21 11.82 -12.66
N TYR A 229 9.04 12.02 -11.62
CA TYR A 229 9.25 13.38 -11.07
C TYR A 229 9.65 14.36 -12.16
N ARG A 230 10.68 14.02 -12.95
CA ARG A 230 11.16 14.86 -14.04
C ARG A 230 10.07 15.15 -15.08
N LYS A 231 9.31 14.14 -15.50
CA LYS A 231 8.20 14.26 -16.47
C LYS A 231 7.05 15.14 -15.95
N LEU A 232 6.87 15.21 -14.64
CA LEU A 232 5.89 16.07 -13.98
C LEU A 232 6.43 17.45 -13.63
N GLY A 233 7.70 17.76 -13.94
CA GLY A 233 8.34 19.03 -13.57
C GLY A 233 8.60 19.18 -12.10
N MET A 234 8.77 18.07 -11.39
CA MET A 234 9.05 18.02 -9.96
C MET A 234 10.50 17.63 -9.71
N GLU A 235 11.08 18.17 -8.64
CA GLU A 235 12.38 17.74 -8.15
C GLU A 235 12.25 16.51 -7.25
N TYR A 236 13.13 15.51 -7.41
CA TYR A 236 13.18 14.36 -6.52
C TYR A 236 13.98 14.71 -5.25
N PRO A 237 13.36 14.67 -4.06
CA PRO A 237 13.97 15.27 -2.87
C PRO A 237 15.18 14.52 -2.30
N LEU A 238 15.34 13.23 -2.63
CA LEU A 238 16.38 12.35 -2.09
C LEU A 238 17.34 11.86 -3.17
N ALA A 239 17.71 12.75 -4.11
CA ALA A 239 18.59 12.41 -5.23
C ALA A 239 19.97 11.88 -4.80
N GLU A 240 20.50 12.38 -3.68
CA GLU A 240 21.81 12.04 -3.15
C GLU A 240 21.85 10.76 -2.30
N ILE A 241 20.67 10.19 -1.95
CA ILE A 241 20.64 8.99 -1.11
C ILE A 241 20.83 7.74 -1.98
N GLU A 242 21.83 6.96 -1.63
CA GLU A 242 22.12 5.69 -2.30
C GLU A 242 21.19 4.56 -1.85
N VAL A 243 21.08 3.53 -2.65
CA VAL A 243 20.36 2.28 -2.34
C VAL A 243 21.14 1.55 -1.23
N PRO A 244 20.47 1.01 -0.19
CA PRO A 244 21.17 0.26 0.85
C PRO A 244 21.81 -1.02 0.31
N SER A 245 22.99 -1.36 0.85
CA SER A 245 23.65 -2.63 0.50
C SER A 245 22.89 -3.82 1.14
N GLU A 246 23.12 -5.01 0.59
CA GLU A 246 22.55 -6.24 1.17
C GLU A 246 23.00 -6.46 2.62
N GLU A 247 24.28 -6.15 2.93
CA GLU A 247 24.81 -6.23 4.29
C GLU A 247 24.10 -5.28 5.24
N HIS A 248 23.82 -4.05 4.79
CA HIS A 248 23.07 -3.08 5.60
C HIS A 248 21.62 -3.54 5.82
N MET A 249 20.96 -4.08 4.79
CA MET A 249 19.62 -4.66 4.92
C MET A 249 19.62 -5.82 5.93
N GLN A 250 20.63 -6.70 5.86
CA GLN A 250 20.76 -7.82 6.80
C GLN A 250 21.00 -7.31 8.23
N TRP A 251 21.86 -6.30 8.41
CA TRP A 251 22.07 -5.67 9.72
C TRP A 251 20.77 -5.09 10.31
N CYS A 252 19.96 -4.41 9.50
CA CYS A 252 18.66 -3.90 9.92
C CYS A 252 17.73 -5.04 10.34
N LYS A 253 17.69 -6.13 9.58
CA LYS A 253 16.91 -7.33 9.91
C LYS A 253 17.38 -7.94 11.23
N ASP A 254 18.67 -8.12 11.44
CA ASP A 254 19.23 -8.72 12.68
C ASP A 254 18.88 -7.93 13.95
N ILE A 255 18.67 -6.61 13.81
CA ILE A 255 18.19 -5.77 14.91
C ILE A 255 16.72 -6.00 15.19
N THR A 256 15.88 -5.97 14.16
CA THR A 256 14.42 -6.02 14.31
C THR A 256 13.91 -7.42 14.64
N GLU A 257 14.57 -8.46 14.13
CA GLU A 257 14.17 -9.88 14.35
C GLU A 257 14.27 -10.33 15.81
N LYS A 258 14.96 -9.56 16.66
CA LYS A 258 15.00 -9.80 18.12
C LYS A 258 13.68 -9.53 18.83
N TYR A 259 12.78 -8.78 18.21
CA TYR A 259 11.52 -8.32 18.79
C TYR A 259 10.31 -8.78 18.00
N VAL A 260 10.40 -8.83 16.68
CA VAL A 260 9.32 -9.20 15.76
C VAL A 260 9.89 -10.01 14.60
N LYS A 261 9.15 -11.04 14.15
CA LYS A 261 9.54 -11.78 12.93
C LYS A 261 9.76 -10.80 11.78
N THR A 262 10.96 -10.81 11.19
CA THR A 262 11.34 -9.86 10.13
C THR A 262 11.81 -10.58 8.87
N ILE A 263 11.37 -10.10 7.71
CA ILE A 263 11.82 -10.54 6.38
C ILE A 263 12.36 -9.35 5.57
N ILE A 264 13.20 -9.63 4.60
CA ILE A 264 13.69 -8.69 3.58
C ILE A 264 13.08 -9.09 2.25
#